data_c4b764e3ccc090197a0219c2aedaf4ba
#
_entry.id   c4b764e3ccc090197a0219c2aedaf4ba
#
_cell.length_a   1.000
_cell.length_b   1.000
_cell.length_c   1.000
_cell.angle_alpha   90.00
_cell.angle_beta   90.00
_cell.angle_gamma   90.00
#
_symmetry.space_group_name_H-M   'P 1'
#
loop_
_entity.id
_entity.type
_entity.pdbx_description
1 polymer ?
#
loop_
_entity_poly.entity_id
_entity_poly.type
_entity_poly.pdbx_seq_one_letter_code
_entity_poly.pdbx_strand_id
1 'polypeptide(L)'
;MSILIRRVVTLALTLVTLTLLAACGPSNNVRLIYNTNTSAVLPLPGSPSVAVVMFNDERTRQYIGERKDGSVFTASSTIADWFSRSLADELGRQGVQVSFASTLEQARAANPTYIVTGTITDVWLQEQSATRVQCTIKAKVALSNKKGVLSSENLSSTQERQFIPSASAIESLLSDTLKDLLVPAAKKIQSQIH
;
A
#
# COMPACT_ATOMS: atom_id res chain seq x y z
N MET A 1 26.71 47.91 -30.57
CA MET A 1 25.52 47.04 -30.79
C MET A 1 25.74 45.58 -30.36
N SER A 2 26.96 45.04 -30.40
CA SER A 2 27.24 43.61 -30.03
C SER A 2 27.17 43.27 -28.53
N ILE A 3 27.55 44.19 -27.65
CA ILE A 3 27.57 43.94 -26.17
C ILE A 3 26.16 43.88 -25.57
N LEU A 4 25.24 44.70 -26.08
CA LEU A 4 23.85 44.72 -25.63
C LEU A 4 23.13 43.41 -26.00
N ILE A 5 23.35 42.93 -27.23
CA ILE A 5 22.77 41.67 -27.73
C ILE A 5 23.30 40.46 -26.91
N ARG A 6 24.60 40.43 -26.60
CA ARG A 6 25.18 39.37 -25.74
C ARG A 6 24.56 39.33 -24.34
N ARG A 7 24.34 40.50 -23.72
CA ARG A 7 23.71 40.57 -22.38
C ARG A 7 22.24 40.10 -22.40
N VAL A 8 21.50 40.46 -23.47
CA VAL A 8 20.09 40.02 -23.60
C VAL A 8 20.02 38.51 -23.84
N VAL A 9 20.89 37.96 -24.67
CA VAL A 9 20.94 36.51 -24.93
C VAL A 9 21.35 35.71 -23.68
N THR A 10 22.34 36.18 -22.88
CA THR A 10 22.69 35.51 -21.62
C THR A 10 21.59 35.62 -20.59
N LEU A 11 20.89 36.74 -20.48
CA LEU A 11 19.75 36.88 -19.56
C LEU A 11 18.57 35.96 -19.95
N ALA A 12 18.28 35.86 -21.24
CA ALA A 12 17.24 34.94 -21.74
C ALA A 12 17.60 33.47 -21.51
N LEU A 13 18.87 33.10 -21.72
CA LEU A 13 19.34 31.73 -21.49
C LEU A 13 19.31 31.33 -20.02
N THR A 14 19.67 32.24 -19.10
CA THR A 14 19.57 31.99 -17.65
C THR A 14 18.13 31.92 -17.17
N LEU A 15 17.23 32.73 -17.76
CA LEU A 15 15.79 32.65 -17.42
C LEU A 15 15.17 31.31 -17.86
N VAL A 16 15.52 30.86 -19.08
CA VAL A 16 15.05 29.55 -19.61
C VAL A 16 15.61 28.38 -18.80
N THR A 17 16.87 28.45 -18.37
CA THR A 17 17.42 27.37 -17.49
C THR A 17 16.78 27.36 -16.10
N LEU A 18 16.45 28.51 -15.52
CA LEU A 18 15.73 28.58 -14.24
C LEU A 18 14.31 27.99 -14.32
N THR A 19 13.60 28.24 -15.42
CA THR A 19 12.24 27.69 -15.62
C THR A 19 12.21 26.19 -15.86
N LEU A 20 13.24 25.61 -16.48
CA LEU A 20 13.36 24.16 -16.67
C LEU A 20 13.65 23.40 -15.36
N LEU A 21 14.32 24.01 -14.40
CA LEU A 21 14.60 23.42 -13.10
C LEU A 21 13.37 23.40 -12.16
N ALA A 22 12.40 24.28 -12.39
CA ALA A 22 11.17 24.34 -11.59
C ALA A 22 10.10 23.30 -12.03
N ALA A 23 10.28 22.64 -13.17
CA ALA A 23 9.29 21.71 -13.73
C ALA A 23 9.28 20.30 -13.11
N CYS A 24 10.29 19.94 -12.29
CA CYS A 24 10.35 18.66 -11.58
C CYS A 24 9.80 18.77 -10.15
N GLY A 25 8.52 19.09 -10.01
CA GLY A 25 7.83 18.95 -8.73
C GLY A 25 7.75 17.46 -8.29
N PRO A 26 7.67 17.17 -6.97
CA PRO A 26 7.50 15.82 -6.50
C PRO A 26 6.20 15.22 -7.06
N SER A 27 6.28 14.02 -7.62
CA SER A 27 5.10 13.32 -8.15
C SER A 27 4.07 13.08 -7.05
N ASN A 28 2.81 13.42 -7.33
CA ASN A 28 1.68 13.11 -6.46
C ASN A 28 1.15 11.68 -6.68
N ASN A 29 1.64 11.00 -7.71
CA ASN A 29 1.27 9.61 -7.98
C ASN A 29 2.21 8.68 -7.20
N VAL A 30 1.66 7.95 -6.24
CA VAL A 30 2.38 7.07 -5.32
C VAL A 30 2.28 5.63 -5.84
N ARG A 31 3.43 4.98 -6.00
CA ARG A 31 3.47 3.55 -6.33
C ARG A 31 3.14 2.74 -5.09
N LEU A 32 2.22 1.79 -5.25
CA LEU A 32 1.84 0.88 -4.20
C LEU A 32 2.81 -0.31 -4.20
N ILE A 33 3.82 -0.23 -3.34
CA ILE A 33 4.86 -1.25 -3.19
C ILE A 33 4.65 -1.94 -1.84
N TYR A 34 4.92 -3.24 -1.78
CA TYR A 34 5.03 -3.97 -0.53
C TYR A 34 6.41 -4.61 -0.45
N ASN A 35 7.28 -4.01 0.33
CA ASN A 35 8.65 -4.49 0.50
C ASN A 35 8.74 -5.43 1.69
N THR A 36 9.12 -6.66 1.43
CA THR A 36 9.30 -7.68 2.46
C THR A 36 10.78 -8.02 2.57
N ASN A 37 11.33 -7.90 3.76
CA ASN A 37 12.76 -8.17 4.03
C ASN A 37 13.02 -9.58 4.58
N THR A 38 11.98 -10.43 4.66
CA THR A 38 12.07 -11.77 5.25
C THR A 38 12.06 -12.85 4.18
N SER A 39 12.90 -13.87 4.35
CA SER A 39 12.86 -15.07 3.52
C SER A 39 11.53 -15.81 3.70
N ALA A 40 10.98 -16.33 2.60
CA ALA A 40 9.77 -17.14 2.66
C ALA A 40 10.07 -18.52 3.29
N VAL A 41 9.15 -18.98 4.11
CA VAL A 41 9.14 -20.35 4.63
C VAL A 41 8.33 -21.21 3.67
N LEU A 42 8.85 -22.34 3.25
CA LEU A 42 8.09 -23.26 2.39
C LEU A 42 6.96 -23.92 3.19
N PRO A 43 5.75 -24.01 2.62
CA PRO A 43 4.65 -24.75 3.25
C PRO A 43 5.02 -26.21 3.46
N LEU A 44 4.65 -26.76 4.60
CA LEU A 44 4.82 -28.20 4.85
C LEU A 44 3.80 -29.01 4.01
N PRO A 45 4.16 -30.18 3.51
CA PRO A 45 3.21 -31.08 2.84
C PRO A 45 2.00 -31.36 3.74
N GLY A 46 0.79 -31.19 3.21
CA GLY A 46 -0.45 -31.38 3.96
C GLY A 46 -0.90 -30.18 4.81
N SER A 47 -0.17 -29.05 4.75
CA SER A 47 -0.64 -27.81 5.38
C SER A 47 -1.99 -27.37 4.83
N PRO A 48 -2.88 -26.84 5.69
CA PRO A 48 -4.17 -26.33 5.23
C PRO A 48 -4.00 -25.18 4.23
N SER A 49 -4.83 -25.20 3.18
CA SER A 49 -4.83 -24.15 2.16
C SER A 49 -5.71 -22.97 2.54
N VAL A 50 -5.22 -21.77 2.25
CA VAL A 50 -5.93 -20.50 2.48
C VAL A 50 -6.11 -19.77 1.15
N ALA A 51 -7.33 -19.40 0.79
CA ALA A 51 -7.60 -18.49 -0.31
C ALA A 51 -7.80 -17.07 0.23
N VAL A 52 -6.98 -16.13 -0.22
CA VAL A 52 -7.19 -14.69 0.03
C VAL A 52 -8.02 -14.14 -1.12
N VAL A 53 -9.21 -13.64 -0.81
CA VAL A 53 -10.08 -12.97 -1.77
C VAL A 53 -9.69 -11.49 -1.85
N MET A 54 -9.76 -10.91 -3.05
CA MET A 54 -9.57 -9.47 -3.21
C MET A 54 -10.55 -8.71 -2.30
N PHE A 55 -10.01 -7.82 -1.46
CA PHE A 55 -10.78 -7.06 -0.47
C PHE A 55 -11.65 -6.02 -1.17
N ASN A 56 -12.78 -5.70 -0.55
CA ASN A 56 -13.62 -4.60 -1.01
C ASN A 56 -12.97 -3.27 -0.58
N ASP A 57 -12.88 -2.34 -1.52
CA ASP A 57 -12.45 -0.96 -1.21
C ASP A 57 -13.69 -0.13 -0.88
N GLU A 58 -13.93 0.09 0.42
CA GLU A 58 -15.04 0.86 0.96
C GLU A 58 -14.63 2.27 1.41
N ARG A 59 -13.45 2.73 0.97
CA ARG A 59 -13.01 4.09 1.25
C ARG A 59 -13.95 5.09 0.59
N THR A 60 -14.24 6.16 1.30
CA THR A 60 -15.11 7.23 0.78
C THR A 60 -14.41 8.14 -0.24
N ARG A 61 -13.06 8.08 -0.30
CA ARG A 61 -12.22 8.94 -1.15
C ARG A 61 -11.48 8.09 -2.17
N GLN A 62 -11.41 8.57 -3.42
CA GLN A 62 -10.63 7.90 -4.47
C GLN A 62 -9.12 8.13 -4.35
N TYR A 63 -8.71 9.28 -3.80
CA TYR A 63 -7.31 9.61 -3.54
C TYR A 63 -6.87 9.06 -2.17
N ILE A 64 -5.55 8.94 -1.99
CA ILE A 64 -4.95 8.28 -0.82
C ILE A 64 -4.32 9.26 0.17
N GLY A 65 -4.52 10.55 0.00
CA GLY A 65 -3.98 11.54 0.92
C GLY A 65 -3.95 12.94 0.37
N GLU A 66 -3.45 13.86 1.19
CA GLU A 66 -3.41 15.28 0.91
C GLU A 66 -2.07 15.89 1.34
N ARG A 67 -1.52 16.76 0.49
CA ARG A 67 -0.35 17.56 0.80
C ARG A 67 -0.73 18.83 1.54
N LYS A 68 0.26 19.48 2.13
CA LYS A 68 0.07 20.75 2.83
C LYS A 68 -0.47 21.87 1.91
N ASP A 69 -0.17 21.83 0.63
CA ASP A 69 -0.65 22.80 -0.38
C ASP A 69 -2.05 22.51 -0.92
N GLY A 70 -2.71 21.46 -0.40
CA GLY A 70 -4.03 21.02 -0.83
C GLY A 70 -4.03 20.09 -2.05
N SER A 71 -2.87 19.84 -2.66
CA SER A 71 -2.78 18.83 -3.72
C SER A 71 -2.93 17.42 -3.16
N VAL A 72 -3.50 16.49 -3.95
CA VAL A 72 -3.84 15.16 -3.47
C VAL A 72 -2.83 14.11 -3.90
N PHE A 73 -2.59 13.12 -3.04
CA PHE A 73 -1.88 11.90 -3.40
C PHE A 73 -2.82 10.91 -4.09
N THR A 74 -2.39 10.42 -5.25
CA THR A 74 -3.10 9.38 -6.00
C THR A 74 -2.31 8.07 -6.01
N ALA A 75 -3.00 6.94 -6.06
CA ALA A 75 -2.37 5.63 -6.15
C ALA A 75 -2.16 5.24 -7.62
N SER A 76 -1.01 4.60 -7.93
CA SER A 76 -0.68 4.12 -9.28
C SER A 76 -1.44 2.83 -9.68
N SER A 77 -2.05 2.15 -8.71
CA SER A 77 -2.81 0.90 -8.88
C SER A 77 -3.95 0.82 -7.88
N THR A 78 -4.78 -0.22 -7.97
CA THR A 78 -5.92 -0.37 -7.05
C THR A 78 -5.45 -0.75 -5.65
N ILE A 79 -5.99 -0.07 -4.65
CA ILE A 79 -5.70 -0.33 -3.23
C ILE A 79 -6.13 -1.75 -2.84
N ALA A 80 -7.27 -2.20 -3.37
CA ALA A 80 -7.79 -3.54 -3.11
C ALA A 80 -6.82 -4.64 -3.54
N ASP A 81 -6.28 -4.57 -4.75
CA ASP A 81 -5.33 -5.56 -5.26
C ASP A 81 -4.01 -5.51 -4.47
N TRP A 82 -3.46 -4.31 -4.23
CA TRP A 82 -2.23 -4.12 -3.45
C TRP A 82 -2.34 -4.71 -2.04
N PHE A 83 -3.40 -4.35 -1.30
CA PHE A 83 -3.60 -4.82 0.07
C PHE A 83 -3.74 -6.34 0.14
N SER A 84 -4.60 -6.90 -0.73
CA SER A 84 -4.93 -8.32 -0.70
C SER A 84 -3.77 -9.21 -1.11
N ARG A 85 -3.01 -8.80 -2.14
CA ARG A 85 -1.79 -9.52 -2.54
C ARG A 85 -0.71 -9.42 -1.47
N SER A 86 -0.54 -8.25 -0.85
CA SER A 86 0.40 -8.09 0.24
C SER A 86 0.08 -9.00 1.43
N LEU A 87 -1.21 -9.19 1.77
CA LEU A 87 -1.62 -10.14 2.79
C LEU A 87 -1.36 -11.59 2.37
N ALA A 88 -1.65 -11.94 1.11
CA ALA A 88 -1.36 -13.27 0.58
C ALA A 88 0.15 -13.57 0.62
N ASP A 89 0.96 -12.61 0.21
CA ASP A 89 2.43 -12.71 0.27
C ASP A 89 2.93 -12.88 1.70
N GLU A 90 2.36 -12.14 2.67
CA GLU A 90 2.77 -12.23 4.07
C GLU A 90 2.39 -13.58 4.69
N LEU A 91 1.19 -14.11 4.39
CA LEU A 91 0.79 -15.46 4.80
C LEU A 91 1.70 -16.53 4.18
N GLY A 92 2.00 -16.42 2.88
CA GLY A 92 2.91 -17.34 2.19
C GLY A 92 4.31 -17.35 2.82
N ARG A 93 4.81 -16.20 3.27
CA ARG A 93 6.10 -16.08 3.97
C ARG A 93 6.11 -16.80 5.31
N GLN A 94 4.97 -16.89 5.95
CA GLN A 94 4.83 -17.62 7.21
C GLN A 94 4.61 -19.13 7.03
N GLY A 95 4.77 -19.65 5.80
CA GLY A 95 4.65 -21.06 5.49
C GLY A 95 3.22 -21.54 5.28
N VAL A 96 2.27 -20.62 5.08
CA VAL A 96 0.88 -20.99 4.74
C VAL A 96 0.78 -21.28 3.26
N GLN A 97 0.06 -22.35 2.89
CA GLN A 97 -0.27 -22.62 1.48
C GLN A 97 -1.36 -21.65 1.01
N VAL A 98 -0.97 -20.59 0.31
CA VAL A 98 -1.87 -19.48 -0.08
C VAL A 98 -2.19 -19.49 -1.55
N SER A 99 -3.43 -19.19 -1.89
CA SER A 99 -3.90 -18.80 -3.22
C SER A 99 -4.58 -17.43 -3.18
N PHE A 100 -4.55 -16.70 -4.28
CA PHE A 100 -5.27 -15.44 -4.45
C PHE A 100 -6.46 -15.64 -5.40
N ALA A 101 -7.60 -15.05 -5.06
CA ALA A 101 -8.80 -15.08 -5.87
C ALA A 101 -9.41 -13.66 -6.00
N SER A 102 -9.84 -13.30 -7.21
CA SER A 102 -10.46 -11.99 -7.43
C SER A 102 -11.90 -11.91 -6.89
N THR A 103 -12.59 -13.06 -6.77
CA THR A 103 -13.95 -13.13 -6.24
C THR A 103 -14.11 -14.27 -5.24
N LEU A 104 -15.15 -14.16 -4.40
CA LEU A 104 -15.48 -15.22 -3.43
C LEU A 104 -15.89 -16.53 -4.11
N GLU A 105 -16.58 -16.45 -5.26
CA GLU A 105 -16.98 -17.62 -6.06
C GLU A 105 -15.75 -18.37 -6.57
N GLN A 106 -14.77 -17.64 -7.10
CA GLN A 106 -13.50 -18.20 -7.55
C GLN A 106 -12.74 -18.87 -6.40
N ALA A 107 -12.68 -18.22 -5.23
CA ALA A 107 -12.08 -18.80 -4.04
C ALA A 107 -12.76 -20.10 -3.63
N ARG A 108 -14.12 -20.15 -3.61
CA ARG A 108 -14.90 -21.34 -3.24
C ARG A 108 -14.73 -22.47 -4.27
N ALA A 109 -14.63 -22.14 -5.56
CA ALA A 109 -14.41 -23.12 -6.62
C ALA A 109 -13.07 -23.87 -6.45
N ALA A 110 -12.04 -23.19 -5.94
CA ALA A 110 -10.75 -23.80 -5.62
C ALA A 110 -10.78 -24.70 -4.37
N ASN A 111 -11.92 -24.75 -3.66
CA ASN A 111 -12.17 -25.59 -2.48
C ASN A 111 -11.05 -25.52 -1.40
N PRO A 112 -10.60 -24.34 -0.96
CA PRO A 112 -9.59 -24.21 0.06
C PRO A 112 -10.13 -24.63 1.44
N THR A 113 -9.24 -24.91 2.37
CA THR A 113 -9.61 -25.21 3.79
C THR A 113 -10.17 -23.96 4.46
N TYR A 114 -9.57 -22.80 4.17
CA TYR A 114 -9.95 -21.50 4.73
C TYR A 114 -10.03 -20.44 3.65
N ILE A 115 -10.86 -19.43 3.89
CA ILE A 115 -11.01 -18.26 3.03
C ILE A 115 -10.83 -17.00 3.89
N VAL A 116 -9.96 -16.11 3.45
CA VAL A 116 -9.78 -14.76 4.00
C VAL A 116 -10.49 -13.77 3.11
N THR A 117 -11.37 -12.98 3.70
CA THR A 117 -12.08 -11.87 3.06
C THR A 117 -11.89 -10.60 3.87
N GLY A 118 -12.20 -9.44 3.31
CA GLY A 118 -12.13 -8.21 4.09
C GLY A 118 -12.56 -6.96 3.32
N THR A 119 -12.51 -5.85 4.03
CA THR A 119 -12.80 -4.52 3.50
C THR A 119 -11.71 -3.54 3.92
N ILE A 120 -11.34 -2.62 3.03
CA ILE A 120 -10.41 -1.53 3.30
C ILE A 120 -11.26 -0.29 3.54
N THR A 121 -11.16 0.28 4.73
CA THR A 121 -11.99 1.42 5.13
C THR A 121 -11.23 2.74 5.09
N ASP A 122 -9.89 2.71 5.19
CA ASP A 122 -9.08 3.92 5.11
C ASP A 122 -7.65 3.61 4.61
N VAL A 123 -7.13 4.46 3.74
CA VAL A 123 -5.73 4.60 3.38
C VAL A 123 -5.48 6.08 3.20
N TRP A 124 -4.75 6.70 4.12
CA TRP A 124 -4.60 8.13 4.18
C TRP A 124 -3.18 8.58 4.48
N LEU A 125 -2.62 9.36 3.55
CA LEU A 125 -1.36 10.08 3.70
C LEU A 125 -1.66 11.55 3.99
N GLN A 126 -1.13 12.10 5.07
CA GLN A 126 -1.29 13.50 5.46
C GLN A 126 0.06 14.18 5.58
N GLU A 127 0.35 15.13 4.72
CA GLU A 127 1.50 16.02 4.87
C GLU A 127 1.17 17.12 5.89
N GLN A 128 1.63 16.93 7.13
CA GLN A 128 1.34 17.86 8.24
C GLN A 128 2.24 19.10 8.21
N SER A 129 3.48 18.95 7.73
CA SER A 129 4.45 20.04 7.57
C SER A 129 5.38 19.73 6.39
N ALA A 130 6.29 20.65 6.06
CA ALA A 130 7.29 20.45 5.02
C ALA A 130 8.18 19.21 5.20
N THR A 131 8.25 18.66 6.42
CA THR A 131 9.10 17.50 6.76
C THR A 131 8.37 16.42 7.53
N ARG A 132 7.07 16.55 7.78
CA ARG A 132 6.32 15.59 8.59
C ARG A 132 5.15 15.04 7.79
N VAL A 133 5.14 13.72 7.61
CA VAL A 133 4.09 12.98 6.91
C VAL A 133 3.57 11.87 7.81
N GLN A 134 2.26 11.75 7.89
CA GLN A 134 1.55 10.67 8.58
C GLN A 134 0.89 9.77 7.55
N CYS A 135 0.90 8.47 7.80
CA CYS A 135 0.15 7.47 7.06
C CYS A 135 -0.75 6.68 8.00
N THR A 136 -2.01 6.51 7.64
CA THR A 136 -2.97 5.68 8.36
C THR A 136 -3.59 4.67 7.40
N ILE A 137 -3.66 3.40 7.81
CA ILE A 137 -4.33 2.32 7.07
C ILE A 137 -5.29 1.61 8.02
N LYS A 138 -6.55 1.44 7.57
CA LYS A 138 -7.59 0.71 8.33
C LYS A 138 -8.27 -0.31 7.43
N ALA A 139 -8.47 -1.51 7.95
CA ALA A 139 -9.15 -2.57 7.25
C ALA A 139 -9.90 -3.47 8.24
N LYS A 140 -10.85 -4.23 7.73
CA LYS A 140 -11.48 -5.34 8.44
C LYS A 140 -11.11 -6.63 7.71
N VAL A 141 -10.67 -7.65 8.46
CA VAL A 141 -10.29 -8.95 7.94
C VAL A 141 -11.15 -10.01 8.61
N ALA A 142 -11.64 -10.97 7.83
CA ALA A 142 -12.40 -12.11 8.32
C ALA A 142 -11.80 -13.40 7.79
N LEU A 143 -11.60 -14.37 8.69
CA LEU A 143 -11.21 -15.74 8.38
C LEU A 143 -12.45 -16.64 8.49
N SER A 144 -12.71 -17.45 7.49
CA SER A 144 -13.80 -18.40 7.44
C SER A 144 -13.34 -19.77 6.96
N ASN A 145 -14.12 -20.78 7.30
CA ASN A 145 -14.01 -22.15 6.76
C ASN A 145 -15.38 -22.62 6.25
N LYS A 146 -15.50 -23.92 5.92
CA LYS A 146 -16.77 -24.51 5.45
C LYS A 146 -17.92 -24.43 6.47
N LYS A 147 -17.61 -24.24 7.76
CA LYS A 147 -18.62 -24.16 8.85
C LYS A 147 -19.08 -22.72 9.11
N GLY A 148 -18.35 -21.72 8.64
CA GLY A 148 -18.67 -20.30 8.81
C GLY A 148 -17.47 -19.43 9.16
N VAL A 149 -17.77 -18.21 9.64
CA VAL A 149 -16.74 -17.25 10.07
C VAL A 149 -16.13 -17.70 11.39
N LEU A 150 -14.80 -17.83 11.41
CA LEU A 150 -14.02 -18.19 12.61
C LEU A 150 -13.61 -16.95 13.39
N SER A 151 -13.15 -15.92 12.70
CA SER A 151 -12.76 -14.65 13.31
C SER A 151 -13.01 -13.48 12.38
N SER A 152 -13.22 -12.30 12.97
CA SER A 152 -13.32 -11.04 12.25
C SER A 152 -12.70 -9.93 13.10
N GLU A 153 -11.81 -9.15 12.49
CA GLU A 153 -11.01 -8.14 13.18
C GLU A 153 -10.96 -6.83 12.42
N ASN A 154 -10.96 -5.75 13.19
CA ASN A 154 -10.62 -4.44 12.69
C ASN A 154 -9.13 -4.20 12.91
N LEU A 155 -8.43 -3.92 11.82
CA LEU A 155 -7.00 -3.64 11.82
C LEU A 155 -6.80 -2.14 11.61
N SER A 156 -5.83 -1.56 12.33
CA SER A 156 -5.44 -0.16 12.15
C SER A 156 -3.96 0.00 12.41
N SER A 157 -3.25 0.68 11.52
CA SER A 157 -1.88 1.11 11.74
C SER A 157 -1.75 2.58 11.35
N THR A 158 -0.98 3.32 12.16
CA THR A 158 -0.65 4.72 11.89
C THR A 158 0.82 4.92 12.16
N GLN A 159 1.54 5.44 11.16
CA GLN A 159 2.93 5.85 11.27
C GLN A 159 3.08 7.33 10.93
N GLU A 160 3.95 8.00 11.66
CA GLU A 160 4.38 9.36 11.37
C GLU A 160 5.90 9.36 11.21
N ARG A 161 6.41 10.06 10.20
CA ARG A 161 7.85 10.18 9.95
C ARG A 161 8.24 11.60 9.58
N GLN A 162 9.48 11.94 9.95
CA GLN A 162 10.12 13.18 9.53
C GLN A 162 11.12 12.90 8.42
N PHE A 163 10.85 13.46 7.24
CA PHE A 163 11.73 13.40 6.05
C PHE A 163 11.35 14.51 5.08
N ILE A 164 12.24 14.82 4.13
CA ILE A 164 11.87 15.66 2.99
C ILE A 164 10.97 14.82 2.06
N PRO A 165 9.70 15.20 1.82
CA PRO A 165 8.77 14.41 1.04
C PRO A 165 9.26 14.19 -0.38
N SER A 166 9.74 12.99 -0.67
CA SER A 166 10.07 12.47 -1.99
C SER A 166 9.15 11.30 -2.32
N ALA A 167 9.01 10.95 -3.58
CA ALA A 167 8.17 9.81 -3.99
C ALA A 167 8.59 8.52 -3.25
N SER A 168 9.87 8.21 -3.22
CA SER A 168 10.39 6.99 -2.58
C SER A 168 10.18 6.99 -1.06
N ALA A 169 10.30 8.14 -0.39
CA ALA A 169 10.08 8.24 1.05
C ALA A 169 8.59 8.05 1.42
N ILE A 170 7.68 8.60 0.61
CA ILE A 170 6.23 8.38 0.74
C ILE A 170 5.86 6.92 0.50
N GLU A 171 6.41 6.32 -0.57
CA GLU A 171 6.20 4.90 -0.90
C GLU A 171 6.70 3.97 0.23
N SER A 172 7.86 4.29 0.81
CA SER A 172 8.41 3.55 1.96
C SER A 172 7.51 3.67 3.19
N LEU A 173 7.05 4.88 3.53
CA LEU A 173 6.14 5.10 4.66
C LEU A 173 4.84 4.30 4.49
N LEU A 174 4.26 4.30 3.30
CA LEU A 174 3.03 3.55 2.99
C LEU A 174 3.26 2.04 3.11
N SER A 175 4.36 1.52 2.53
CA SER A 175 4.76 0.11 2.61
C SER A 175 4.98 -0.35 4.05
N ASP A 176 5.67 0.46 4.86
CA ASP A 176 5.98 0.11 6.24
C ASP A 176 4.73 0.18 7.13
N THR A 177 3.82 1.16 6.88
CA THR A 177 2.54 1.22 7.59
C THR A 177 1.67 -0.01 7.29
N LEU A 178 1.65 -0.45 6.02
CA LEU A 178 0.95 -1.69 5.65
C LEU A 178 1.60 -2.92 6.30
N LYS A 179 2.92 -2.99 6.33
CA LYS A 179 3.66 -4.09 6.95
C LYS A 179 3.34 -4.22 8.45
N ASP A 180 3.31 -3.10 9.18
CA ASP A 180 2.94 -3.08 10.60
C ASP A 180 1.52 -3.59 10.85
N LEU A 181 0.64 -3.42 9.87
CA LEU A 181 -0.73 -3.92 9.95
C LEU A 181 -0.82 -5.40 9.56
N LEU A 182 -0.15 -5.82 8.49
CA LEU A 182 -0.30 -7.16 7.91
C LEU A 182 0.49 -8.25 8.65
N VAL A 183 1.69 -7.95 9.17
CA VAL A 183 2.51 -8.96 9.86
C VAL A 183 1.81 -9.55 11.09
N PRO A 184 1.24 -8.75 12.01
CA PRO A 184 0.47 -9.29 13.12
C PRO A 184 -0.80 -10.02 12.67
N ALA A 185 -1.50 -9.48 11.66
CA ALA A 185 -2.73 -10.10 11.14
C ALA A 185 -2.44 -11.48 10.54
N ALA A 186 -1.40 -11.60 9.73
CA ALA A 186 -1.00 -12.88 9.13
C ALA A 186 -0.58 -13.91 10.20
N LYS A 187 0.18 -13.50 11.23
CA LYS A 187 0.53 -14.38 12.37
C LYS A 187 -0.71 -14.89 13.10
N LYS A 188 -1.70 -14.01 13.30
CA LYS A 188 -2.93 -14.40 13.96
C LYS A 188 -3.76 -15.35 13.10
N ILE A 189 -3.88 -15.10 11.79
CA ILE A 189 -4.52 -16.03 10.86
C ILE A 189 -3.79 -17.38 10.91
N GLN A 190 -2.45 -17.39 10.80
CA GLN A 190 -1.64 -18.60 10.85
C GLN A 190 -1.90 -19.41 12.14
N SER A 191 -2.03 -18.75 13.28
CA SER A 191 -2.30 -19.44 14.57
C SER A 191 -3.71 -20.06 14.67
N GLN A 192 -4.65 -19.68 13.79
CA GLN A 192 -6.03 -20.16 13.76
C GLN A 192 -6.27 -21.27 12.72
N ILE A 193 -5.33 -21.48 11.81
CA ILE A 193 -5.40 -22.50 10.75
C ILE A 193 -4.63 -23.75 11.22
N HIS A 194 -5.36 -24.79 11.60
CA HIS A 194 -4.81 -26.09 12.04
C HIS A 194 -5.50 -27.24 11.31
#